data_cca03afb2a758d1a99c58c58257aa74a
#
_entry.id   cca03afb2a758d1a99c58c58257aa74a
#
_cell.length_a   1.000
_cell.length_b   1.000
_cell.length_c   1.000
_cell.angle_alpha   90.00
_cell.angle_beta   90.00
_cell.angle_gamma   90.00
#
_symmetry.space_group_name_H-M   'P 1'
#
loop_
_entity.id
_entity.type
_entity.pdbx_description
1 polymer ?
#
loop_
_entity_poly.entity_id
_entity_poly.type
_entity_poly.pdbx_seq_one_letter_code
_entity_poly.pdbx_strand_id
1 'polypeptide(L)'
;METQELNNISSQVRRDIVRMVSGASSGHPGGSLGCADFLTLLYFEVLKHDPSNFDMDGKGEDVFYLSNGHISPVWYSVLARSGYFPVNELGTFRKLSTRLQGHPSTDKNIPGVRMASGSLGQGLSCALGTAVTKKLNGDSSLVYTLHGDGELQEGQIW
;
A
#
# COMPACT_ATOMS: atom_id res chain seq x y z
N MET A 1 4.52 -10.01 16.94
CA MET A 1 4.36 -8.74 17.72
C MET A 1 3.22 -8.88 18.71
N GLU A 2 3.28 -8.22 19.87
CA GLU A 2 2.17 -8.26 20.83
C GLU A 2 0.95 -7.49 20.29
N THR A 3 -0.26 -7.98 20.61
CA THR A 3 -1.51 -7.36 20.14
C THR A 3 -1.61 -5.87 20.51
N GLN A 4 -1.13 -5.50 21.70
CA GLN A 4 -1.14 -4.10 22.15
C GLN A 4 -0.23 -3.22 21.28
N GLU A 5 0.88 -3.74 20.81
CA GLU A 5 1.81 -3.02 19.94
C GLU A 5 1.19 -2.79 18.56
N LEU A 6 0.56 -3.81 17.97
CA LEU A 6 -0.20 -3.67 16.72
C LEU A 6 -1.32 -2.62 16.84
N ASN A 7 -2.07 -2.63 17.94
CA ASN A 7 -3.11 -1.63 18.21
C ASN A 7 -2.53 -0.21 18.30
N ASN A 8 -1.36 -0.05 18.89
CA ASN A 8 -0.67 1.24 18.97
C ASN A 8 -0.25 1.73 17.58
N ILE A 9 0.32 0.85 16.76
CA ILE A 9 0.70 1.18 15.37
C ILE A 9 -0.53 1.55 14.56
N SER A 10 -1.59 0.75 14.61
CA SER A 10 -2.84 1.02 13.89
C SER A 10 -3.47 2.36 14.31
N SER A 11 -3.40 2.71 15.60
CA SER A 11 -3.81 4.01 16.10
C SER A 11 -2.97 5.16 15.51
N GLN A 12 -1.66 4.96 15.34
CA GLN A 12 -0.82 5.95 14.68
C GLN A 12 -1.12 6.05 13.18
N VAL A 13 -1.34 4.92 12.51
CA VAL A 13 -1.77 4.89 11.09
C VAL A 13 -3.04 5.73 10.89
N ARG A 14 -4.05 5.58 11.76
CA ARG A 14 -5.27 6.39 11.70
C ARG A 14 -4.99 7.88 11.88
N ARG A 15 -4.12 8.25 12.82
CA ARG A 15 -3.72 9.66 13.02
C ARG A 15 -3.00 10.22 11.80
N ASP A 16 -2.13 9.44 11.15
CA ASP A 16 -1.43 9.86 9.94
C ASP A 16 -2.40 10.07 8.78
N ILE A 17 -3.38 9.16 8.59
CA ILE A 17 -4.44 9.32 7.59
C ILE A 17 -5.16 10.65 7.77
N VAL A 18 -5.62 10.93 8.99
CA VAL A 18 -6.34 12.18 9.30
C VAL A 18 -5.45 13.40 9.05
N ARG A 19 -4.19 13.38 9.48
CA ARG A 19 -3.23 14.47 9.26
C ARG A 19 -2.95 14.71 7.78
N MET A 20 -2.72 13.65 7.01
CA MET A 20 -2.48 13.75 5.55
C MET A 20 -3.68 14.36 4.83
N VAL A 21 -4.87 13.81 5.05
CA VAL A 21 -6.09 14.25 4.36
C VAL A 21 -6.48 15.67 4.79
N SER A 22 -6.42 15.98 6.09
CA SER A 22 -6.71 17.32 6.60
C SER A 22 -5.69 18.34 6.11
N GLY A 23 -4.39 18.02 6.17
CA GLY A 23 -3.32 18.93 5.72
C GLY A 23 -3.35 19.23 4.23
N ALA A 24 -3.86 18.31 3.41
CA ALA A 24 -4.06 18.50 1.98
C ALA A 24 -5.45 19.05 1.63
N SER A 25 -6.38 19.11 2.59
CA SER A 25 -7.81 19.37 2.35
C SER A 25 -8.38 18.51 1.21
N SER A 26 -7.86 17.30 1.05
CA SER A 26 -8.17 16.41 -0.07
C SER A 26 -7.77 14.97 0.23
N GLY A 27 -8.55 14.00 -0.23
CA GLY A 27 -8.27 12.57 -0.09
C GLY A 27 -9.51 11.75 0.28
N HIS A 28 -9.30 10.46 0.55
CA HIS A 28 -10.36 9.49 0.83
C HIS A 28 -10.17 8.91 2.24
N PRO A 29 -10.64 9.60 3.30
CA PRO A 29 -10.40 9.16 4.67
C PRO A 29 -11.18 7.89 5.06
N GLY A 30 -12.40 7.72 4.56
CA GLY A 30 -13.29 6.62 4.96
C GLY A 30 -12.68 5.24 4.69
N GLY A 31 -12.37 4.93 3.44
CA GLY A 31 -11.74 3.67 3.06
C GLY A 31 -10.35 3.49 3.68
N SER A 32 -9.57 4.58 3.78
CA SER A 32 -8.26 4.54 4.44
C SER A 32 -8.37 4.15 5.92
N LEU A 33 -9.30 4.76 6.67
CA LEU A 33 -9.51 4.45 8.10
C LEU A 33 -10.06 3.02 8.29
N GLY A 34 -10.94 2.57 7.38
CA GLY A 34 -11.51 1.22 7.39
C GLY A 34 -10.47 0.11 7.20
N CYS A 35 -9.40 0.39 6.44
CA CYS A 35 -8.34 -0.58 6.17
C CYS A 35 -7.13 -0.47 7.12
N ALA A 36 -7.15 0.41 8.13
CA ALA A 36 -5.99 0.67 8.98
C ALA A 36 -5.52 -0.57 9.76
N ASP A 37 -6.43 -1.31 10.39
CA ASP A 37 -6.06 -2.53 11.15
C ASP A 37 -5.57 -3.63 10.21
N PHE A 38 -6.29 -3.84 9.11
CA PHE A 38 -5.95 -4.86 8.12
C PHE A 38 -4.54 -4.64 7.56
N LEU A 39 -4.24 -3.43 7.06
CA LEU A 39 -2.92 -3.16 6.48
C LEU A 39 -1.81 -3.10 7.54
N THR A 40 -2.11 -2.69 8.77
CA THR A 40 -1.16 -2.80 9.87
C THR A 40 -0.82 -4.26 10.13
N LEU A 41 -1.81 -5.14 10.29
CA LEU A 41 -1.56 -6.56 10.49
C LEU A 41 -0.78 -7.17 9.32
N LEU A 42 -1.18 -6.85 8.08
CA LEU A 42 -0.54 -7.36 6.88
C LEU A 42 0.96 -7.01 6.85
N TYR A 43 1.32 -5.76 7.05
CA TYR A 43 2.71 -5.28 6.92
C TYR A 43 3.60 -5.62 8.12
N PHE A 44 3.04 -5.76 9.31
CA PHE A 44 3.84 -5.98 10.53
C PHE A 44 3.89 -7.43 11.00
N GLU A 45 3.00 -8.31 10.50
CA GLU A 45 2.94 -9.71 10.93
C GLU A 45 2.87 -10.73 9.79
N VAL A 46 2.32 -10.39 8.64
CA VAL A 46 1.99 -11.38 7.61
C VAL A 46 2.98 -11.34 6.45
N LEU A 47 3.24 -10.15 5.87
CA LEU A 47 4.12 -10.00 4.72
C LEU A 47 5.57 -10.32 5.09
N LYS A 48 6.18 -11.16 4.28
CA LYS A 48 7.63 -11.41 4.30
C LYS A 48 8.30 -10.44 3.34
N HIS A 49 8.74 -9.30 3.87
CA HIS A 49 9.33 -8.24 3.08
C HIS A 49 10.52 -7.60 3.79
N ASP A 50 11.41 -6.96 3.03
CA ASP A 50 12.57 -6.23 3.57
C ASP A 50 12.55 -4.76 3.11
N PRO A 51 12.06 -3.83 3.95
CA PRO A 51 12.02 -2.40 3.60
C PRO A 51 13.40 -1.80 3.33
N SER A 52 14.47 -2.37 3.90
CA SER A 52 15.83 -1.86 3.77
C SER A 52 16.49 -2.23 2.44
N ASN A 53 15.94 -3.25 1.76
CA ASN A 53 16.48 -3.78 0.51
C ASN A 53 15.40 -3.85 -0.60
N PHE A 54 14.54 -2.84 -0.65
CA PHE A 54 13.47 -2.79 -1.64
C PHE A 54 14.02 -2.75 -3.08
N ASP A 55 13.52 -3.64 -3.92
CA ASP A 55 13.66 -3.57 -5.38
C ASP A 55 12.28 -3.69 -6.07
N MET A 56 12.25 -3.37 -7.36
CA MET A 56 11.01 -3.43 -8.15
C MET A 56 10.61 -4.87 -8.51
N ASP A 57 11.56 -5.79 -8.57
CA ASP A 57 11.31 -7.19 -8.98
C ASP A 57 10.65 -7.99 -7.85
N GLY A 58 10.91 -7.66 -6.59
CA GLY A 58 10.34 -8.33 -5.42
C GLY A 58 10.66 -9.82 -5.35
N LYS A 59 11.86 -10.21 -5.79
CA LYS A 59 12.28 -11.60 -5.82
C LYS A 59 12.56 -12.11 -4.42
N GLY A 60 11.92 -13.25 -4.08
CA GLY A 60 12.11 -13.88 -2.77
C GLY A 60 11.40 -13.21 -1.61
N GLU A 61 10.56 -12.21 -1.87
CA GLU A 61 9.72 -11.56 -0.87
C GLU A 61 8.25 -11.53 -1.29
N ASP A 62 7.35 -11.39 -0.32
CA ASP A 62 5.93 -11.20 -0.60
C ASP A 62 5.68 -9.82 -1.21
N VAL A 63 4.75 -9.74 -2.16
CA VAL A 63 4.41 -8.51 -2.85
C VAL A 63 2.97 -8.10 -2.56
N PHE A 64 2.75 -6.83 -2.30
CA PHE A 64 1.42 -6.27 -2.10
C PHE A 64 1.09 -5.22 -3.17
N TYR A 65 -0.11 -5.32 -3.74
CA TYR A 65 -0.68 -4.36 -4.66
C TYR A 65 -1.95 -3.72 -4.09
N LEU A 66 -1.95 -2.39 -4.00
CA LEU A 66 -3.14 -1.62 -3.67
C LEU A 66 -3.90 -1.30 -4.96
N SER A 67 -4.92 -2.08 -5.31
CA SER A 67 -5.69 -1.87 -6.54
C SER A 67 -6.59 -0.63 -6.44
N ASN A 68 -7.26 -0.45 -5.30
CA ASN A 68 -8.07 0.73 -4.97
C ASN A 68 -7.19 1.89 -4.52
N GLY A 69 -6.34 2.38 -5.41
CA GLY A 69 -5.29 3.37 -5.15
C GLY A 69 -5.73 4.68 -4.51
N HIS A 70 -7.04 5.00 -4.50
CA HIS A 70 -7.59 6.18 -3.84
C HIS A 70 -7.45 6.15 -2.32
N ILE A 71 -7.27 4.98 -1.69
CA ILE A 71 -6.96 4.86 -0.26
C ILE A 71 -5.45 4.90 0.03
N SER A 72 -4.68 5.53 -0.82
CA SER A 72 -3.23 5.73 -0.66
C SER A 72 -2.77 6.23 0.72
N PRO A 73 -3.55 7.08 1.48
CA PRO A 73 -3.10 7.54 2.79
C PRO A 73 -2.81 6.39 3.77
N VAL A 74 -3.65 5.37 3.85
CA VAL A 74 -3.37 4.23 4.73
C VAL A 74 -2.13 3.48 4.29
N TRP A 75 -1.96 3.28 2.98
CA TRP A 75 -0.80 2.56 2.47
C TRP A 75 0.50 3.33 2.68
N TYR A 76 0.53 4.62 2.39
CA TYR A 76 1.72 5.44 2.68
C TYR A 76 2.09 5.44 4.17
N SER A 77 1.09 5.47 5.07
CA SER A 77 1.36 5.41 6.49
C SER A 77 1.99 4.08 6.90
N VAL A 78 1.45 2.93 6.44
CA VAL A 78 2.04 1.63 6.80
C VAL A 78 3.41 1.43 6.16
N LEU A 79 3.65 1.88 4.92
CA LEU A 79 4.97 1.86 4.28
C LEU A 79 6.00 2.66 5.09
N ALA A 80 5.66 3.90 5.46
CA ALA A 80 6.56 4.74 6.26
C ALA A 80 6.86 4.11 7.63
N ARG A 81 5.83 3.58 8.30
CA ARG A 81 5.97 2.99 9.64
C ARG A 81 6.66 1.63 9.64
N SER A 82 6.58 0.87 8.55
CA SER A 82 7.35 -0.36 8.36
C SER A 82 8.78 -0.14 7.86
N GLY A 83 9.19 1.12 7.62
CA GLY A 83 10.58 1.49 7.36
C GLY A 83 10.97 1.75 5.91
N TYR A 84 10.02 1.77 4.95
CA TYR A 84 10.34 2.05 3.55
C TYR A 84 10.80 3.49 3.29
N PHE A 85 10.29 4.45 4.06
CA PHE A 85 10.71 5.86 3.99
C PHE A 85 10.36 6.59 5.30
N PRO A 86 10.94 7.78 5.55
CA PRO A 86 10.74 8.51 6.80
C PRO A 86 9.28 8.94 7.04
N VAL A 87 8.77 8.73 8.25
CA VAL A 87 7.38 9.07 8.65
C VAL A 87 7.06 10.57 8.47
N ASN A 88 8.05 11.46 8.66
CA ASN A 88 7.84 12.90 8.48
C ASN A 88 7.47 13.28 7.04
N GLU A 89 7.82 12.45 6.05
CA GLU A 89 7.45 12.67 4.65
C GLU A 89 5.93 12.62 4.43
N LEU A 90 5.18 11.91 5.29
CA LEU A 90 3.71 11.86 5.22
C LEU A 90 3.07 13.26 5.23
N GLY A 91 3.71 14.25 5.88
CA GLY A 91 3.29 15.65 5.89
C GLY A 91 3.33 16.34 4.52
N THR A 92 3.88 15.69 3.50
CA THR A 92 3.94 16.20 2.13
C THR A 92 2.84 15.67 1.21
N PHE A 93 1.94 14.83 1.72
CA PHE A 93 0.87 14.21 0.95
C PHE A 93 0.10 15.22 0.10
N ARG A 94 -0.03 14.93 -1.21
CA ARG A 94 -0.70 15.76 -2.23
C ARG A 94 -0.17 17.19 -2.38
N LYS A 95 0.98 17.52 -1.81
CA LYS A 95 1.60 18.83 -2.07
C LYS A 95 2.27 18.85 -3.44
N LEU A 96 2.47 20.04 -3.98
CA LEU A 96 3.20 20.21 -5.24
C LEU A 96 4.63 19.68 -5.10
N SER A 97 5.13 19.03 -6.14
CA SER A 97 6.49 18.49 -6.22
C SER A 97 6.86 17.41 -5.19
N THR A 98 5.88 16.78 -4.55
CA THR A 98 6.14 15.63 -3.68
C THR A 98 5.94 14.31 -4.42
N ARG A 99 6.51 13.23 -3.87
CA ARG A 99 6.27 11.89 -4.41
C ARG A 99 4.99 11.24 -3.87
N LEU A 100 4.48 11.65 -2.70
CA LEU A 100 3.26 11.12 -2.09
C LEU A 100 2.00 11.73 -2.72
N GLN A 101 1.69 11.28 -3.93
CA GLN A 101 0.53 11.73 -4.69
C GLN A 101 -0.78 11.12 -4.18
N GLY A 102 -1.92 11.65 -4.61
CA GLY A 102 -3.24 11.15 -4.22
C GLY A 102 -3.50 9.70 -4.63
N HIS A 103 -2.86 9.24 -5.68
CA HIS A 103 -2.83 7.85 -6.12
C HIS A 103 -1.36 7.43 -6.26
N PRO A 104 -1.00 6.21 -5.84
CA PRO A 104 0.38 5.74 -5.95
C PRO A 104 0.83 5.66 -7.41
N SER A 105 2.07 6.02 -7.66
CA SER A 105 2.64 5.97 -9.00
C SER A 105 4.11 5.57 -8.97
N THR A 106 4.51 4.71 -9.91
CA THR A 106 5.87 4.17 -9.98
C THR A 106 6.90 5.21 -10.45
N ASP A 107 6.48 6.22 -11.21
CA ASP A 107 7.35 7.34 -11.63
C ASP A 107 7.83 8.21 -10.45
N LYS A 108 7.19 8.09 -9.30
CA LYS A 108 7.56 8.81 -8.08
C LYS A 108 8.63 8.09 -7.24
N ASN A 109 9.03 6.89 -7.64
CA ASN A 109 10.07 6.11 -6.96
C ASN A 109 9.85 5.99 -5.44
N ILE A 110 8.62 5.69 -5.03
CA ILE A 110 8.28 5.44 -3.63
C ILE A 110 8.65 3.99 -3.31
N PRO A 111 9.60 3.74 -2.39
CA PRO A 111 9.88 2.38 -1.96
C PRO A 111 8.62 1.68 -1.43
N GLY A 112 8.43 0.41 -1.82
CA GLY A 112 7.21 -0.34 -1.54
C GLY A 112 6.14 -0.26 -2.63
N VAL A 113 6.17 0.74 -3.53
CA VAL A 113 5.18 0.93 -4.60
C VAL A 113 5.69 0.33 -5.91
N ARG A 114 5.13 -0.82 -6.31
CA ARG A 114 5.50 -1.55 -7.54
C ARG A 114 4.52 -1.36 -8.70
N MET A 115 3.42 -0.68 -8.47
CA MET A 115 2.39 -0.45 -9.49
C MET A 115 1.74 0.93 -9.29
N ALA A 116 1.52 1.64 -10.37
CA ALA A 116 0.61 2.77 -10.37
C ALA A 116 -0.82 2.27 -10.24
N SER A 117 -1.61 2.87 -9.37
CA SER A 117 -3.01 2.46 -9.14
C SER A 117 -3.95 3.64 -9.02
N GLY A 118 -5.26 3.35 -9.12
CA GLY A 118 -6.32 4.36 -9.13
C GLY A 118 -7.30 4.18 -10.28
N SER A 119 -6.85 3.56 -11.39
CA SER A 119 -7.75 2.98 -12.39
C SER A 119 -8.24 1.65 -11.87
N LEU A 120 -9.48 1.61 -11.38
CA LEU A 120 -10.03 0.44 -10.71
C LEU A 120 -10.10 -0.77 -11.64
N GLY A 121 -9.96 -1.97 -11.07
CA GLY A 121 -9.98 -3.24 -11.78
C GLY A 121 -8.63 -3.67 -12.39
N GLN A 122 -7.61 -2.80 -12.45
CA GLN A 122 -6.33 -3.13 -13.08
C GLN A 122 -5.37 -3.88 -12.15
N GLY A 123 -5.46 -3.65 -10.84
CA GLY A 123 -4.51 -4.20 -9.87
C GLY A 123 -4.51 -5.71 -9.82
N LEU A 124 -5.66 -6.36 -10.00
CA LEU A 124 -5.75 -7.82 -9.99
C LEU A 124 -4.96 -8.44 -11.14
N SER A 125 -5.07 -7.87 -12.35
CA SER A 125 -4.32 -8.37 -13.53
C SER A 125 -2.80 -8.26 -13.30
N CYS A 126 -2.33 -7.16 -12.72
CA CYS A 126 -0.92 -7.01 -12.36
C CYS A 126 -0.48 -8.03 -11.29
N ALA A 127 -1.31 -8.23 -10.26
CA ALA A 127 -1.05 -9.20 -9.20
C ALA A 127 -0.98 -10.63 -9.75
N LEU A 128 -1.89 -11.00 -10.65
CA LEU A 128 -1.90 -12.29 -11.33
C LEU A 128 -0.64 -12.50 -12.18
N GLY A 129 -0.25 -11.49 -12.95
CA GLY A 129 0.99 -11.53 -13.73
C GLY A 129 2.22 -11.77 -12.85
N THR A 130 2.32 -11.07 -11.74
CA THR A 130 3.40 -11.25 -10.75
C THR A 130 3.37 -12.65 -10.13
N ALA A 131 2.20 -13.14 -9.73
CA ALA A 131 2.06 -14.47 -9.14
C ALA A 131 2.45 -15.58 -10.13
N VAL A 132 2.06 -15.46 -11.41
CA VAL A 132 2.49 -16.38 -12.47
C VAL A 132 4.00 -16.33 -12.66
N THR A 133 4.59 -15.13 -12.70
CA THR A 133 6.04 -14.96 -12.85
C THR A 133 6.79 -15.60 -11.70
N LYS A 134 6.37 -15.37 -10.45
CA LYS A 134 6.96 -16.02 -9.25
C LYS A 134 6.89 -17.54 -9.38
N LYS A 135 5.73 -18.08 -9.72
CA LYS A 135 5.53 -19.53 -9.89
C LYS A 135 6.44 -20.11 -10.98
N LEU A 136 6.58 -19.45 -12.13
CA LEU A 136 7.46 -19.90 -13.22
C LEU A 136 8.94 -19.88 -12.84
N ASN A 137 9.34 -18.95 -11.97
CA ASN A 137 10.70 -18.82 -11.46
C ASN A 137 10.99 -19.68 -10.23
N GLY A 138 10.03 -20.49 -9.75
CA GLY A 138 10.20 -21.29 -8.54
C GLY A 138 10.24 -20.45 -7.26
N ASP A 139 9.79 -19.19 -7.29
CA ASP A 139 9.67 -18.31 -6.13
C ASP A 139 8.35 -18.63 -5.40
N SER A 140 8.46 -19.11 -4.16
CA SER A 140 7.31 -19.49 -3.32
C SER A 140 6.68 -18.32 -2.56
N SER A 141 7.17 -17.10 -2.71
CA SER A 141 6.63 -15.92 -2.07
C SER A 141 5.22 -15.60 -2.58
N LEU A 142 4.40 -15.00 -1.74
CA LEU A 142 3.01 -14.72 -2.02
C LEU A 142 2.79 -13.34 -2.64
N VAL A 143 1.69 -13.22 -3.37
CA VAL A 143 1.22 -11.93 -3.91
C VAL A 143 -0.14 -11.62 -3.31
N TYR A 144 -0.23 -10.48 -2.66
CA TYR A 144 -1.43 -9.96 -2.03
C TYR A 144 -1.97 -8.78 -2.83
N THR A 145 -3.28 -8.65 -2.89
CA THR A 145 -3.93 -7.49 -3.52
C THR A 145 -5.16 -7.07 -2.73
N LEU A 146 -5.36 -5.77 -2.58
CA LEU A 146 -6.53 -5.20 -1.92
C LEU A 146 -7.40 -4.48 -2.94
N HIS A 147 -8.69 -4.80 -2.91
CA HIS A 147 -9.71 -4.24 -3.79
C HIS A 147 -10.80 -3.53 -2.99
N GLY A 148 -11.42 -2.52 -3.58
CA GLY A 148 -12.66 -1.94 -3.07
C GLY A 148 -13.87 -2.84 -3.42
N ASP A 149 -14.91 -2.76 -2.61
CA ASP A 149 -16.17 -3.47 -2.86
C ASP A 149 -16.82 -3.08 -4.19
N GLY A 150 -16.87 -1.79 -4.49
CA GLY A 150 -17.35 -1.28 -5.78
C GLY A 150 -16.45 -1.67 -6.94
N GLU A 151 -15.13 -1.74 -6.72
CA GLU A 151 -14.16 -2.19 -7.72
C GLU A 151 -14.41 -3.63 -8.19
N LEU A 152 -14.91 -4.49 -7.31
CA LEU A 152 -15.24 -5.87 -7.67
C LEU A 152 -16.39 -5.99 -8.71
N GLN A 153 -17.08 -4.90 -9.00
CA GLN A 153 -18.09 -4.84 -10.06
C GLN A 153 -17.52 -4.47 -11.43
N GLU A 154 -16.24 -4.08 -11.50
CA GLU A 154 -15.57 -3.81 -12.77
C GLU A 154 -15.40 -5.11 -13.58
N GLY A 155 -15.79 -5.06 -14.86
CA GLY A 155 -15.67 -6.22 -15.74
C GLY A 155 -14.24 -6.75 -15.88
N GLN A 156 -13.24 -5.86 -15.75
CA GLN A 156 -11.82 -6.19 -15.80
C GLN A 156 -11.37 -7.13 -14.66
N ILE A 157 -12.06 -7.13 -13.53
CA ILE A 157 -11.78 -8.05 -12.41
C ILE A 157 -12.03 -9.49 -12.82
N TRP A 158 -13.11 -9.75 -13.57
CA TRP A 158 -13.57 -11.10 -13.94
C TRP A 158 -12.99 -11.60 -15.24
#